data_8b465d37914077db38566188e0ed9444
#
_entry.id   8b465d37914077db38566188e0ed9444
#
_cell.length_a   1.000
_cell.length_b   1.000
_cell.length_c   1.000
_cell.angle_alpha   90.00
_cell.angle_beta   90.00
_cell.angle_gamma   90.00
#
_symmetry.space_group_name_H-M   'P 1'
#
loop_
_entity.id
_entity.type
_entity.pdbx_description
1 polymer ?
#
loop_
_entity_poly.entity_id
_entity_poly.type
_entity_poly.pdbx_seq_one_letter_code
_entity_poly.pdbx_strand_id
1 'polypeptide(L)'
;RVNEKPAELKIERIGASDDRPAPLTAEKLLRGLQGAVMFVRGSATLFENWSESFLATINELPPADQAYCQSIGGDPNIFYFHSAWQLADDEVFVIDAPEIPECQTWNFQLDNWWMESLDYRHHTIHVNKHTAHYNDDGSVRVVVSHADPGVPNWIETAGHNMGTLCW
;
A
#
# COMPACT_ATOMS: atom_id res chain seq x y z
N ARG A 1 10.19 -14.57 7.81
CA ARG A 1 9.96 -15.99 7.51
C ARG A 1 11.17 -16.79 8.00
N VAL A 2 11.08 -17.25 9.24
CA VAL A 2 12.24 -17.85 9.95
C VAL A 2 12.57 -19.25 9.44
N ASN A 3 11.65 -19.95 8.79
CA ASN A 3 11.78 -21.35 8.38
C ASN A 3 11.82 -21.57 6.87
N GLU A 4 11.88 -20.53 6.06
CA GLU A 4 11.94 -20.65 4.61
C GLU A 4 13.39 -20.61 4.12
N LYS A 5 13.72 -21.46 3.18
CA LYS A 5 14.99 -21.37 2.47
C LYS A 5 14.96 -20.18 1.52
N PRO A 6 16.01 -19.34 1.48
CA PRO A 6 16.14 -18.31 0.46
C PRO A 6 16.01 -18.89 -0.93
N ALA A 7 15.34 -18.19 -1.84
CA ALA A 7 15.35 -18.59 -3.24
C ALA A 7 16.74 -18.37 -3.84
N GLU A 8 17.27 -19.34 -4.54
CA GLU A 8 18.43 -19.15 -5.40
C GLU A 8 17.98 -18.56 -6.73
N LEU A 9 18.32 -17.31 -6.98
CA LEU A 9 17.98 -16.63 -8.22
C LEU A 9 19.24 -16.49 -9.07
N LYS A 10 19.14 -16.92 -10.34
CA LYS A 10 20.20 -16.76 -11.33
C LYS A 10 19.66 -15.92 -12.47
N ILE A 11 20.39 -14.85 -12.80
CA ILE A 11 20.08 -13.97 -13.93
C ILE A 11 21.20 -14.13 -14.95
N GLU A 12 20.84 -14.50 -16.17
CA GLU A 12 21.77 -14.65 -17.29
C GLU A 12 21.30 -13.79 -18.46
N ARG A 13 22.24 -13.13 -19.12
CA ARG A 13 21.99 -12.43 -20.37
C ARG A 13 22.24 -13.37 -21.53
N ILE A 14 21.17 -13.81 -22.19
CA ILE A 14 21.28 -14.70 -23.36
C ILE A 14 21.80 -13.90 -24.57
N GLY A 15 22.79 -14.46 -25.26
CA GLY A 15 23.38 -13.86 -26.46
C GLY A 15 24.34 -12.69 -26.21
N ALA A 16 24.78 -12.50 -24.98
CA ALA A 16 25.85 -11.53 -24.71
C ALA A 16 27.20 -12.11 -25.16
N SER A 17 27.93 -11.36 -25.97
CA SER A 17 29.28 -11.74 -26.41
C SER A 17 30.36 -11.31 -25.42
N ASP A 18 30.08 -10.36 -24.55
CA ASP A 18 30.90 -9.93 -23.41
C ASP A 18 30.03 -9.33 -22.29
N ASP A 19 30.60 -9.25 -21.09
CA ASP A 19 29.91 -8.72 -19.90
C ASP A 19 29.94 -7.18 -19.80
N ARG A 20 30.49 -6.50 -20.79
CA ARG A 20 30.58 -5.04 -20.77
C ARG A 20 29.29 -4.40 -21.20
N PRO A 21 28.82 -3.37 -20.48
CA PRO A 21 27.69 -2.59 -20.91
C PRO A 21 27.95 -1.96 -22.29
N ALA A 22 26.92 -1.92 -23.11
CA ALA A 22 27.01 -1.19 -24.39
C ALA A 22 27.37 0.28 -24.13
N PRO A 23 28.25 0.89 -24.95
CA PRO A 23 28.62 2.28 -24.78
C PRO A 23 27.43 3.23 -24.72
N LEU A 24 27.48 4.18 -23.79
CA LEU A 24 26.50 5.23 -23.69
C LEU A 24 26.74 6.24 -24.84
N THR A 25 25.75 6.39 -25.70
CA THR A 25 25.74 7.43 -26.74
C THR A 25 24.92 8.62 -26.30
N ALA A 26 25.16 9.80 -26.89
CA ALA A 26 24.38 11.01 -26.61
C ALA A 26 22.88 10.80 -26.86
N GLU A 27 22.50 10.05 -27.89
CA GLU A 27 21.10 9.72 -28.19
C GLU A 27 20.49 8.80 -27.12
N LYS A 28 21.21 7.78 -26.64
CA LYS A 28 20.74 6.92 -25.56
C LYS A 28 20.58 7.69 -24.26
N LEU A 29 21.53 8.60 -23.96
CA LEU A 29 21.44 9.46 -22.79
C LEU A 29 20.22 10.37 -22.87
N LEU A 30 20.02 11.06 -24.00
CA LEU A 30 18.87 11.95 -24.19
C LEU A 30 17.55 11.21 -24.03
N ARG A 31 17.37 10.05 -24.67
CA ARG A 31 16.17 9.21 -24.50
C ARG A 31 15.96 8.76 -23.05
N GLY A 32 17.04 8.37 -22.38
CA GLY A 32 16.98 7.99 -20.96
C GLY A 32 16.52 9.13 -20.07
N LEU A 33 17.04 10.33 -20.26
CA LEU A 33 16.64 11.53 -19.50
C LEU A 33 15.19 11.93 -19.80
N GLN A 34 14.78 11.89 -21.05
CA GLN A 34 13.37 12.13 -21.43
C GLN A 34 12.43 11.10 -20.79
N GLY A 35 12.82 9.81 -20.82
CA GLY A 35 12.06 8.74 -20.18
C GLY A 35 11.95 8.94 -18.67
N ALA A 36 13.02 9.34 -18.01
CA ALA A 36 13.03 9.63 -16.57
C ALA A 36 12.09 10.80 -16.22
N VAL A 37 12.11 11.88 -16.97
CA VAL A 37 11.18 13.02 -16.79
C VAL A 37 9.72 12.58 -16.98
N MET A 38 9.43 11.80 -18.01
CA MET A 38 8.07 11.29 -18.25
C MET A 38 7.63 10.36 -17.13
N PHE A 39 8.52 9.50 -16.63
CA PHE A 39 8.22 8.59 -15.53
C PHE A 39 7.87 9.36 -14.26
N VAL A 40 8.72 10.32 -13.84
CA VAL A 40 8.48 11.13 -12.62
C VAL A 40 7.16 11.89 -12.71
N ARG A 41 6.92 12.59 -13.83
CA ARG A 41 5.66 13.34 -14.01
C ARG A 41 4.45 12.42 -14.05
N GLY A 42 4.54 11.32 -14.80
CA GLY A 42 3.44 10.37 -14.94
C GLY A 42 3.08 9.71 -13.61
N SER A 43 4.09 9.29 -12.84
CA SER A 43 3.87 8.70 -11.53
C SER A 43 3.25 9.69 -10.55
N ALA A 44 3.81 10.90 -10.44
CA ALA A 44 3.25 11.93 -9.56
C ALA A 44 1.78 12.24 -9.89
N THR A 45 1.48 12.49 -11.18
CA THR A 45 0.11 12.78 -11.61
C THR A 45 -0.85 11.60 -11.39
N LEU A 46 -0.38 10.36 -11.60
CA LEU A 46 -1.20 9.17 -11.37
C LEU A 46 -1.62 9.06 -9.90
N PHE A 47 -0.66 9.12 -9.00
CA PHE A 47 -0.92 8.95 -7.57
C PHE A 47 -1.67 10.15 -6.97
N GLU A 48 -1.40 11.37 -7.43
CA GLU A 48 -2.15 12.57 -7.05
C GLU A 48 -3.63 12.43 -7.41
N ASN A 49 -3.94 12.16 -8.68
CA ASN A 49 -5.33 12.00 -9.14
C ASN A 49 -6.04 10.83 -8.43
N TRP A 50 -5.31 9.76 -8.17
CA TRP A 50 -5.88 8.59 -7.49
C TRP A 50 -6.24 8.92 -6.05
N SER A 51 -5.30 9.52 -5.30
CA SER A 51 -5.54 9.93 -3.92
C SER A 51 -6.63 11.01 -3.81
N GLU A 52 -6.69 11.98 -4.75
CA GLU A 52 -7.79 12.94 -4.82
C GLU A 52 -9.16 12.26 -4.99
N SER A 53 -9.22 11.18 -5.75
CA SER A 53 -10.48 10.44 -5.93
C SER A 53 -11.04 9.85 -4.63
N PHE A 54 -10.18 9.58 -3.65
CA PHE A 54 -10.59 9.05 -2.35
C PHE A 54 -11.19 10.09 -1.41
N LEU A 55 -11.03 11.39 -1.70
CA LEU A 55 -11.64 12.45 -0.89
C LEU A 55 -13.17 12.42 -0.91
N ALA A 56 -13.76 11.71 -1.85
CA ALA A 56 -15.20 11.49 -1.88
C ALA A 56 -15.71 10.55 -0.77
N THR A 57 -14.81 9.78 -0.14
CA THR A 57 -15.13 8.71 0.82
C THR A 57 -14.22 8.74 2.04
N ILE A 58 -13.87 9.95 2.52
CA ILE A 58 -13.02 10.12 3.72
C ILE A 58 -13.63 9.37 4.90
N ASN A 59 -12.80 8.59 5.60
CA ASN A 59 -13.18 7.77 6.76
C ASN A 59 -14.28 6.74 6.45
N GLU A 60 -14.40 6.35 5.19
CA GLU A 60 -15.17 5.19 4.74
C GLU A 60 -14.23 4.16 4.14
N LEU A 61 -14.71 2.94 3.88
CA LEU A 61 -13.90 1.89 3.26
C LEU A 61 -14.70 1.13 2.20
N PRO A 62 -15.09 1.80 1.11
CA PRO A 62 -15.81 1.15 0.03
C PRO A 62 -14.92 0.22 -0.78
N PRO A 63 -15.49 -0.78 -1.47
CA PRO A 63 -14.79 -1.53 -2.50
C PRO A 63 -14.20 -0.56 -3.54
N ALA A 64 -12.91 -0.73 -3.86
CA ALA A 64 -12.27 0.00 -4.93
C ALA A 64 -12.82 -0.45 -6.31
N ASP A 65 -12.59 0.36 -7.34
CA ASP A 65 -12.79 -0.09 -8.72
C ASP A 65 -11.74 -1.16 -9.07
N GLN A 66 -12.13 -2.41 -9.00
CA GLN A 66 -11.26 -3.56 -9.23
C GLN A 66 -10.70 -3.57 -10.66
N ALA A 67 -11.49 -3.17 -11.64
CA ALA A 67 -11.05 -3.12 -13.04
C ALA A 67 -9.98 -2.03 -13.23
N TYR A 68 -10.15 -0.87 -12.62
CA TYR A 68 -9.14 0.17 -12.63
C TYR A 68 -7.86 -0.29 -11.93
N CYS A 69 -7.95 -0.86 -10.71
CA CYS A 69 -6.79 -1.40 -9.99
C CYS A 69 -6.00 -2.38 -10.85
N GLN A 70 -6.68 -3.33 -11.51
CA GLN A 70 -6.04 -4.31 -12.38
C GLN A 70 -5.41 -3.67 -13.63
N SER A 71 -6.03 -2.63 -14.20
CA SER A 71 -5.52 -1.95 -15.40
C SER A 71 -4.17 -1.26 -15.18
N ILE A 72 -3.87 -0.88 -13.94
CA ILE A 72 -2.62 -0.21 -13.56
C ILE A 72 -1.62 -1.14 -12.84
N GLY A 73 -1.85 -2.46 -12.87
CA GLY A 73 -0.93 -3.48 -12.40
C GLY A 73 -1.33 -4.21 -11.12
N GLY A 74 -2.56 -3.99 -10.62
CA GLY A 74 -3.11 -4.75 -9.50
C GLY A 74 -3.28 -6.23 -9.84
N ASP A 75 -3.04 -7.11 -8.86
CA ASP A 75 -3.23 -8.55 -9.04
C ASP A 75 -4.73 -8.89 -9.14
N PRO A 76 -5.18 -9.64 -10.17
CA PRO A 76 -6.57 -10.02 -10.34
C PRO A 76 -7.10 -10.96 -9.24
N ASN A 77 -6.23 -11.55 -8.43
CA ASN A 77 -6.60 -12.40 -7.30
C ASN A 77 -6.71 -11.63 -5.97
N ILE A 78 -6.46 -10.32 -5.99
CA ILE A 78 -6.59 -9.46 -4.82
C ILE A 78 -7.82 -8.59 -4.98
N PHE A 79 -8.63 -8.51 -3.92
CA PHE A 79 -9.74 -7.60 -3.84
C PHE A 79 -9.34 -6.39 -2.99
N TYR A 80 -9.47 -5.20 -3.55
CA TYR A 80 -9.01 -3.95 -2.96
C TYR A 80 -10.17 -3.14 -2.41
N PHE A 81 -9.93 -2.54 -1.23
CA PHE A 81 -10.71 -1.44 -0.66
C PHE A 81 -9.74 -0.28 -0.48
N HIS A 82 -10.06 0.86 -1.02
CA HIS A 82 -9.25 2.07 -0.90
C HIS A 82 -10.09 3.25 -0.46
N SER A 83 -9.51 4.13 0.35
CA SER A 83 -10.11 5.42 0.68
C SER A 83 -9.06 6.39 1.22
N ALA A 84 -9.48 7.61 1.57
CA ALA A 84 -8.72 8.53 2.39
C ALA A 84 -9.16 8.42 3.85
N TRP A 85 -8.24 8.70 4.75
CA TRP A 85 -8.51 8.93 6.17
C TRP A 85 -8.09 10.32 6.58
N GLN A 86 -8.82 10.92 7.52
CA GLN A 86 -8.51 12.20 8.12
C GLN A 86 -9.02 12.21 9.56
N LEU A 87 -8.17 12.61 10.51
CA LEU A 87 -8.48 12.65 11.93
C LEU A 87 -8.00 13.96 12.53
N ALA A 88 -8.85 14.59 13.35
CA ALA A 88 -8.44 15.62 14.28
C ALA A 88 -7.71 15.00 15.48
N ASP A 89 -7.03 15.81 16.28
CA ASP A 89 -6.15 15.36 17.37
C ASP A 89 -6.88 14.52 18.45
N ASP A 90 -8.19 14.71 18.61
CA ASP A 90 -9.06 14.03 19.58
C ASP A 90 -10.00 12.98 18.95
N GLU A 91 -9.83 12.68 17.67
CA GLU A 91 -10.65 11.70 16.94
C GLU A 91 -9.98 10.34 16.84
N VAL A 92 -10.82 9.34 16.67
CA VAL A 92 -10.43 7.97 16.30
C VAL A 92 -11.26 7.50 15.12
N PHE A 93 -10.67 6.73 14.23
CA PHE A 93 -11.36 6.07 13.14
C PHE A 93 -11.51 4.59 13.48
N VAL A 94 -12.74 4.09 13.52
CA VAL A 94 -13.04 2.69 13.85
C VAL A 94 -13.58 1.99 12.62
N ILE A 95 -13.00 0.85 12.31
CA ILE A 95 -13.39 -0.01 11.21
C ILE A 95 -13.85 -1.34 11.79
N ASP A 96 -15.12 -1.68 11.58
CA ASP A 96 -15.68 -2.95 11.95
C ASP A 96 -15.85 -3.85 10.72
N ALA A 97 -15.13 -4.97 10.69
CA ALA A 97 -15.30 -6.03 9.72
C ALA A 97 -16.07 -7.19 10.39
N PRO A 98 -17.39 -7.27 10.22
CA PRO A 98 -18.21 -8.26 10.90
C PRO A 98 -17.91 -9.69 10.44
N GLU A 99 -17.37 -9.83 9.25
CA GLU A 99 -16.98 -11.10 8.67
C GLU A 99 -15.72 -10.90 7.83
N ILE A 100 -14.71 -11.74 8.04
CA ILE A 100 -13.55 -11.83 7.17
C ILE A 100 -13.76 -13.02 6.23
N PRO A 101 -13.84 -12.82 4.91
CA PRO A 101 -14.05 -13.90 3.97
C PRO A 101 -12.90 -14.90 4.00
N GLU A 102 -13.16 -16.15 3.62
CA GLU A 102 -12.11 -17.14 3.48
C GLU A 102 -11.14 -16.69 2.37
N CYS A 103 -9.89 -16.44 2.76
CA CYS A 103 -8.83 -15.98 1.87
C CYS A 103 -7.47 -16.48 2.35
N GLN A 104 -6.47 -16.48 1.48
CA GLN A 104 -5.11 -16.85 1.85
C GLN A 104 -4.52 -15.85 2.84
N THR A 105 -4.72 -14.56 2.57
CA THR A 105 -4.26 -13.47 3.43
C THR A 105 -5.12 -12.22 3.23
N TRP A 106 -5.09 -11.34 4.22
CA TRP A 106 -5.59 -9.98 4.10
C TRP A 106 -4.65 -9.04 4.88
N ASN A 107 -4.67 -7.79 4.51
CA ASN A 107 -3.91 -6.74 5.18
C ASN A 107 -4.71 -5.43 5.17
N PHE A 108 -4.74 -4.74 6.30
CA PHE A 108 -5.18 -3.35 6.40
C PHE A 108 -3.97 -2.48 6.75
N GLN A 109 -3.81 -1.37 6.05
CA GLN A 109 -2.64 -0.51 6.16
C GLN A 109 -3.00 0.96 6.01
N LEU A 110 -2.34 1.82 6.78
CA LEU A 110 -2.32 3.25 6.56
C LEU A 110 -1.14 3.65 5.69
N ASP A 111 -1.40 4.54 4.77
CA ASP A 111 -0.44 5.15 3.88
C ASP A 111 -0.48 6.68 4.00
N ASN A 112 0.54 7.34 3.50
CA ASN A 112 0.51 8.79 3.35
C ASN A 112 -0.37 9.21 2.15
N TRP A 113 -0.43 10.53 1.86
CA TRP A 113 -1.18 11.04 0.72
C TRP A 113 -0.82 10.41 -0.62
N TRP A 114 0.44 10.01 -0.79
CA TRP A 114 0.96 9.43 -2.02
C TRP A 114 0.80 7.92 -2.13
N MET A 115 -0.02 7.31 -1.27
CA MET A 115 -0.19 5.86 -1.17
C MET A 115 1.13 5.12 -0.83
N GLU A 116 2.05 5.82 -0.17
CA GLU A 116 3.26 5.20 0.36
C GLU A 116 3.02 4.74 1.79
N SER A 117 3.47 3.55 2.10
CA SER A 117 3.45 3.01 3.46
C SER A 117 4.06 3.98 4.47
N LEU A 118 3.41 4.21 5.60
CA LEU A 118 4.01 4.91 6.73
C LEU A 118 5.21 4.12 7.28
N ASP A 119 5.96 4.67 8.24
CA ASP A 119 7.17 4.00 8.77
C ASP A 119 6.83 2.78 9.62
N TYR A 120 6.67 1.65 8.97
CA TYR A 120 6.38 0.34 9.59
C TYR A 120 7.50 -0.21 10.47
N ARG A 121 8.69 0.38 10.44
CA ARG A 121 9.83 -0.07 11.26
C ARG A 121 9.73 0.40 12.71
N HIS A 122 9.04 1.52 12.93
CA HIS A 122 8.96 2.19 14.23
C HIS A 122 7.53 2.40 14.72
N HIS A 123 6.53 2.19 13.85
CA HIS A 123 5.12 2.44 14.11
C HIS A 123 4.25 1.25 13.73
N THR A 124 3.17 1.04 14.45
CA THR A 124 2.16 0.03 14.11
C THR A 124 1.19 0.62 13.09
N ILE A 125 1.50 0.50 11.81
CA ILE A 125 0.74 1.14 10.72
C ILE A 125 -0.15 0.17 9.94
N HIS A 126 -0.11 -1.10 10.27
CA HIS A 126 -0.87 -2.14 9.58
C HIS A 126 -1.26 -3.29 10.51
N VAL A 127 -2.31 -3.99 10.14
CA VAL A 127 -2.73 -5.27 10.71
C VAL A 127 -3.08 -6.23 9.58
N ASN A 128 -2.82 -7.52 9.79
CA ASN A 128 -3.07 -8.54 8.77
C ASN A 128 -3.62 -9.82 9.38
N LYS A 129 -3.96 -10.79 8.54
CA LYS A 129 -4.54 -12.08 8.95
C LYS A 129 -3.79 -12.78 10.11
N HIS A 130 -2.48 -12.60 10.22
CA HIS A 130 -1.64 -13.29 11.20
C HIS A 130 -1.39 -12.47 12.47
N THR A 131 -1.57 -11.15 12.40
CA THR A 131 -1.34 -10.22 13.52
C THR A 131 -2.62 -9.71 14.15
N ALA A 132 -3.75 -9.85 13.46
CA ALA A 132 -5.04 -9.39 13.94
C ALA A 132 -5.51 -10.18 15.17
N HIS A 133 -6.08 -9.44 16.11
CA HIS A 133 -6.93 -10.00 17.15
C HIS A 133 -8.35 -10.14 16.60
N TYR A 134 -8.86 -11.35 16.61
CA TYR A 134 -10.24 -11.66 16.22
C TYR A 134 -11.12 -11.69 17.47
N ASN A 135 -12.32 -11.16 17.38
CA ASN A 135 -13.35 -11.31 18.40
C ASN A 135 -13.86 -12.75 18.45
N ASP A 136 -14.58 -13.12 19.52
CA ASP A 136 -15.13 -14.48 19.70
C ASP A 136 -16.06 -14.94 18.57
N ASP A 137 -16.69 -14.00 17.88
CA ASP A 137 -17.58 -14.25 16.72
C ASP A 137 -16.83 -14.27 15.38
N GLY A 138 -15.50 -14.11 15.40
CA GLY A 138 -14.67 -14.08 14.20
C GLY A 138 -14.57 -12.72 13.51
N SER A 139 -15.26 -11.71 14.01
CA SER A 139 -15.15 -10.33 13.51
C SER A 139 -13.81 -9.69 13.87
N VAL A 140 -13.44 -8.63 13.15
CA VAL A 140 -12.24 -7.84 13.42
C VAL A 140 -12.62 -6.38 13.53
N ARG A 141 -12.21 -5.74 14.63
CA ARG A 141 -12.25 -4.28 14.79
C ARG A 141 -10.83 -3.73 14.66
N VAL A 142 -10.64 -2.73 13.83
CA VAL A 142 -9.40 -1.95 13.71
C VAL A 142 -9.67 -0.54 14.23
N VAL A 143 -8.75 -0.01 15.01
CA VAL A 143 -8.83 1.35 15.57
C VAL A 143 -7.62 2.15 15.13
N VAL A 144 -7.85 3.25 14.44
CA VAL A 144 -6.81 4.19 14.00
C VAL A 144 -6.87 5.42 14.89
N SER A 145 -5.76 5.80 15.49
CA SER A 145 -5.65 7.01 16.32
C SER A 145 -4.23 7.51 16.46
N HIS A 146 -4.08 8.76 16.91
CA HIS A 146 -2.77 9.40 17.12
C HIS A 146 -2.02 8.83 18.34
N ALA A 147 -2.74 8.36 19.35
CA ALA A 147 -2.18 7.79 20.57
C ALA A 147 -2.84 6.44 20.85
N ASP A 148 -2.09 5.52 21.47
CA ASP A 148 -2.57 4.19 21.81
C ASP A 148 -3.77 4.26 22.78
N PRO A 149 -4.98 3.84 22.35
CA PRO A 149 -6.17 3.81 23.17
C PRO A 149 -6.24 2.57 24.09
N GLY A 150 -5.24 1.70 24.06
CA GLY A 150 -5.18 0.47 24.88
C GLY A 150 -6.11 -0.64 24.39
N VAL A 151 -6.45 -0.68 23.10
CA VAL A 151 -7.32 -1.72 22.49
C VAL A 151 -6.57 -2.56 21.47
N PRO A 152 -7.01 -3.81 21.21
CA PRO A 152 -6.44 -4.64 20.15
C PRO A 152 -6.60 -4.00 18.76
N ASN A 153 -5.72 -4.40 17.82
CA ASN A 153 -5.70 -3.93 16.44
C ASN A 153 -5.62 -2.40 16.30
N TRP A 154 -4.97 -1.74 17.26
CA TRP A 154 -4.67 -0.32 17.12
C TRP A 154 -3.63 -0.09 16.04
N ILE A 155 -3.87 0.94 15.24
CA ILE A 155 -2.98 1.42 14.18
C ILE A 155 -2.68 2.89 14.45
N GLU A 156 -1.39 3.20 14.46
CA GLU A 156 -0.87 4.54 14.73
C GLU A 156 -0.79 5.36 13.44
N THR A 157 -1.17 6.62 13.53
CA THR A 157 -1.09 7.57 12.40
C THR A 157 0.33 8.05 12.10
N ALA A 158 1.32 7.67 12.93
CA ALA A 158 2.73 8.05 12.80
C ALA A 158 2.95 9.57 12.60
N GLY A 159 2.13 10.39 13.27
CA GLY A 159 2.21 11.86 13.23
C GLY A 159 1.53 12.52 12.03
N HIS A 160 0.81 11.76 11.20
CA HIS A 160 -0.01 12.29 10.11
C HIS A 160 -1.44 12.54 10.57
N ASN A 161 -2.09 13.58 10.01
CA ASN A 161 -3.50 13.88 10.28
C ASN A 161 -4.41 13.39 9.14
N MET A 162 -3.83 13.02 8.01
CA MET A 162 -4.54 12.49 6.85
C MET A 162 -3.60 11.64 5.97
N GLY A 163 -4.21 10.83 5.15
CA GLY A 163 -3.52 10.01 4.17
C GLY A 163 -4.50 9.11 3.42
N THR A 164 -3.99 8.05 2.85
CA THR A 164 -4.78 7.00 2.21
C THR A 164 -4.75 5.72 3.04
N LEU A 165 -5.67 4.83 2.77
CA LEU A 165 -5.74 3.52 3.39
C LEU A 165 -6.07 2.46 2.36
N CYS A 166 -5.60 1.25 2.65
CA CYS A 166 -5.83 0.10 1.81
C CYS A 166 -6.17 -1.14 2.66
N TRP A 167 -7.23 -1.84 2.26
CA TRP A 167 -7.53 -3.17 2.75
C TRP A 167 -7.51 -4.15 1.60
#